data_28521b7e3a2fa8879ed156f1345e8a30
#
_entry.id   28521b7e3a2fa8879ed156f1345e8a30
#
_cell.length_a   1.000
_cell.length_b   1.000
_cell.length_c   1.000
_cell.angle_alpha   90.00
_cell.angle_beta   90.00
_cell.angle_gamma   90.00
#
_symmetry.space_group_name_H-M   'P 1'
#
loop_
_entity.id
_entity.type
_entity.pdbx_description
1 polymer ?
#
loop_
_entity_poly.entity_id
_entity_poly.type
_entity_poly.pdbx_seq_one_letter_code
_entity_poly.pdbx_strand_id
1 'polypeptide(L)' 'MITLHRLGHNDEPFDLNDDLIVTVEACPDTVISLATGSKIVVAESPEQVADAVREWRASIRLAALRVA' A
#
# COMPACT_ATOMS: atom_id res chain seq x y z
N MET A 1 -2.13 6.19 -5.65
CA MET A 1 -1.89 4.73 -5.60
C MET A 1 -0.48 4.42 -5.18
N ILE A 2 -0.32 3.28 -4.55
CA ILE A 2 1.00 2.80 -4.14
C ILE A 2 1.31 1.52 -4.87
N THR A 3 2.60 1.24 -5.10
CA THR A 3 3.04 0.01 -5.74
C THR A 3 3.60 -0.92 -4.68
N LEU A 4 3.06 -2.13 -4.60
CA LEU A 4 3.50 -3.17 -3.70
C LEU A 4 3.78 -4.43 -4.51
N HIS A 5 4.32 -5.46 -3.85
CA HIS A 5 4.70 -6.70 -4.51
C HIS A 5 3.97 -7.88 -3.85
N ARG A 6 3.35 -8.72 -4.64
CA ARG A 6 2.63 -9.90 -4.14
C ARG A 6 3.62 -10.96 -3.67
N LEU A 7 3.48 -11.38 -2.43
CA LEU A 7 4.32 -12.46 -1.89
C LEU A 7 3.91 -13.79 -2.53
N GLY A 8 4.91 -14.56 -2.96
CA GLY A 8 4.66 -15.90 -3.50
C GLY A 8 4.31 -15.95 -4.99
N HIS A 9 4.26 -14.80 -5.66
CA HIS A 9 4.01 -14.71 -7.10
C HIS A 9 5.19 -14.03 -7.80
N ASN A 10 6.42 -14.50 -7.52
CA ASN A 10 7.67 -13.91 -8.01
C ASN A 10 7.78 -12.42 -7.66
N ASP A 11 7.18 -12.03 -6.54
CA ASP A 11 7.12 -10.64 -6.07
C ASP A 11 6.61 -9.71 -7.19
N GLU A 12 5.56 -10.14 -7.87
CA GLU A 12 4.96 -9.37 -8.96
C GLU A 12 4.44 -8.02 -8.45
N PRO A 13 4.84 -6.91 -9.08
CA PRO A 13 4.35 -5.60 -8.67
C PRO A 13 2.89 -5.40 -9.04
N PHE A 14 2.17 -4.68 -8.20
CA PHE A 14 0.80 -4.28 -8.48
C PHE A 14 0.53 -2.93 -7.84
N ASP A 15 -0.41 -2.20 -8.41
CA ASP A 15 -0.83 -0.91 -7.88
C ASP A 15 -2.05 -1.10 -6.99
N LEU A 16 -2.05 -0.41 -5.84
CA LEU A 16 -3.13 -0.48 -4.88
C LEU A 16 -3.61 0.91 -4.53
N ASN A 17 -4.92 1.10 -4.52
CA ASN A 17 -5.52 2.32 -4.00
C ASN A 17 -5.43 2.28 -2.47
N ASP A 18 -4.60 3.14 -1.90
CA ASP A 18 -4.36 3.19 -0.46
C ASP A 18 -5.62 3.56 0.35
N ASP A 19 -6.58 4.24 -0.25
CA ASP A 19 -7.84 4.56 0.41
C ASP A 19 -8.69 3.33 0.71
N LEU A 20 -8.42 2.20 0.06
CA LEU A 20 -9.14 0.95 0.30
C LEU A 20 -8.55 0.14 1.45
N ILE A 21 -7.40 0.53 1.98
CA ILE A 21 -6.75 -0.20 3.06
C ILE A 21 -7.48 0.05 4.37
N VAL A 22 -7.92 -1.04 5.00
CA VAL A 22 -8.55 -0.98 6.33
C VAL A 22 -7.54 -1.33 7.41
N THR A 23 -6.82 -2.45 7.26
CA THR A 23 -5.79 -2.87 8.21
C THR A 23 -4.59 -3.44 7.49
N VAL A 24 -3.43 -3.32 8.15
CA VAL A 24 -2.19 -3.95 7.73
C VAL A 24 -1.65 -4.73 8.92
N GLU A 25 -1.52 -6.04 8.77
CA GLU A 25 -1.09 -6.93 9.85
C GLU A 25 0.13 -7.73 9.42
N ALA A 26 0.99 -8.06 10.37
CA ALA A 26 2.17 -8.88 10.13
C ALA A 26 2.09 -10.16 10.99
N CYS A 27 1.62 -11.27 10.39
CA CYS A 27 1.49 -12.51 11.15
C CYS A 27 1.37 -13.73 10.21
N PRO A 28 2.45 -14.40 9.86
CA PRO A 28 3.85 -13.97 9.87
C PRO A 28 4.17 -13.01 8.72
N ASP A 29 3.39 -13.04 7.63
CA ASP A 29 3.56 -12.17 6.47
C ASP A 29 2.67 -10.95 6.58
N THR A 30 2.99 -9.91 5.80
CA THR A 30 2.18 -8.69 5.77
C THR A 30 0.89 -8.96 5.01
N VAL A 31 -0.23 -8.87 5.71
CA VAL A 31 -1.57 -9.06 5.13
C VAL A 31 -2.30 -7.72 5.16
N ILE A 32 -2.77 -7.28 4.00
CA ILE A 32 -3.54 -6.05 3.87
C ILE A 32 -5.01 -6.42 3.68
N SER A 33 -5.87 -5.93 4.59
CA SER A 33 -7.32 -6.10 4.48
C SER A 33 -7.91 -4.87 3.82
N LEU A 34 -8.70 -5.08 2.79
CA LEU A 34 -9.30 -4.00 2.01
C LEU A 34 -10.77 -3.79 2.36
N ALA A 35 -11.26 -2.58 2.11
CA ALA A 35 -12.66 -2.23 2.34
C ALA A 35 -13.62 -3.09 1.51
N THR A 36 -13.15 -3.68 0.41
CA THR A 36 -13.93 -4.58 -0.42
C THR A 36 -14.15 -5.96 0.21
N GLY A 37 -13.47 -6.25 1.33
CA GLY A 37 -13.48 -7.56 1.96
C GLY A 37 -12.37 -8.48 1.52
N SER A 38 -11.57 -8.07 0.54
CA SER A 38 -10.42 -8.85 0.05
C SER A 38 -9.23 -8.68 0.95
N LYS A 39 -8.36 -9.70 0.98
CA LYS A 39 -7.08 -9.66 1.70
C LYS A 39 -5.96 -9.98 0.71
N ILE A 40 -4.87 -9.24 0.82
CA ILE A 40 -3.71 -9.40 -0.05
C ILE A 40 -2.48 -9.59 0.81
N VAL A 41 -1.66 -10.59 0.48
CA VAL A 41 -0.38 -10.81 1.15
C VAL A 41 0.72 -10.18 0.29
N VAL A 42 1.52 -9.31 0.89
CA VAL A 42 2.56 -8.56 0.18
C VAL A 42 3.94 -8.85 0.76
N ALA A 43 4.97 -8.61 -0.07
CA ALA A 43 6.36 -8.82 0.32
C ALA A 43 6.88 -7.72 1.23
N GLU A 44 6.31 -6.52 1.16
CA GLU A 44 6.69 -5.39 1.98
C GLU A 44 6.34 -5.61 3.45
N SER A 45 7.13 -5.04 4.35
CA SER A 45 6.79 -5.01 5.78
C SER A 45 5.67 -3.99 6.03
N PRO A 46 4.94 -4.09 7.17
CA PRO A 46 3.94 -3.07 7.51
C PRO A 46 4.52 -1.66 7.52
N GLU A 47 5.77 -1.50 7.95
CA GLU A 47 6.43 -0.20 7.96
C GLU A 47 6.67 0.32 6.55
N GLN A 48 7.07 -0.56 5.63
CA GLN A 48 7.26 -0.19 4.23
C GLN A 48 5.95 0.20 3.57
N VAL A 49 4.86 -0.50 3.90
CA VAL A 49 3.53 -0.14 3.40
C VAL A 49 3.13 1.24 3.91
N ALA A 50 3.34 1.50 5.20
CA ALA A 50 3.03 2.81 5.79
C ALA A 50 3.87 3.92 5.15
N ASP A 51 5.14 3.68 4.90
CA ASP A 51 6.02 4.64 4.25
C ASP A 51 5.55 4.94 2.82
N ALA A 52 5.15 3.92 2.07
CA ALA A 52 4.64 4.09 0.71
C ALA A 52 3.39 4.97 0.70
N VAL A 53 2.49 4.75 1.64
CA VAL A 53 1.27 5.56 1.78
C VAL A 53 1.62 7.01 2.10
N ARG A 54 2.51 7.22 3.05
CA ARG A 54 2.93 8.58 3.44
C ARG A 54 3.57 9.32 2.28
N GLU A 55 4.46 8.66 1.55
CA GLU A 55 5.12 9.28 0.40
C GLU A 55 4.14 9.62 -0.71
N TRP A 56 3.19 8.75 -0.98
CA TRP A 56 2.16 8.99 -1.98
C TRP A 56 1.30 10.20 -1.60
N ARG A 57 0.82 10.25 -0.36
CA ARG A 57 -0.02 11.36 0.11
C ARG A 57 0.72 12.69 0.13
N ALA A 58 1.99 12.67 0.53
CA ALA A 58 2.83 13.87 0.49
C ALA A 58 3.03 14.38 -0.94
N SER A 59 3.25 13.46 -1.88
CA SER A 59 3.41 13.79 -3.30
C SER A 59 2.16 14.46 -3.86
N ILE A 60 0.98 13.95 -3.55
CA ILE A 60 -0.30 14.53 -3.97
C ILE A 60 -0.47 15.93 -3.39
N ARG A 61 -0.16 16.09 -2.10
CA ARG A 61 -0.29 17.38 -1.42
C ARG A 61 0.61 18.44 -2.06
N LEU A 62 1.86 18.08 -2.35
CA LEU A 62 2.80 18.99 -3.01
C LEU A 62 2.33 19.38 -4.40
N ALA A 63 1.83 18.43 -5.16
CA ALA A 63 1.30 18.69 -6.50
C ALA A 63 0.11 19.64 -6.43
N ALA A 64 -0.80 19.46 -5.47
CA ALA A 64 -1.96 20.32 -5.29
C ALA A 64 -1.53 21.74 -4.94
N LEU A 65 -0.52 21.91 -4.10
CA LEU A 65 0.01 23.22 -3.73
C LEU A 65 0.66 23.94 -4.91
N ARG A 66 1.30 23.19 -5.81
CA ARG A 66 1.94 23.78 -7.00
C ARG A 66 0.93 24.25 -8.03
N VAL A 67 -0.20 23.59 -8.10
CA VAL A 67 -1.24 23.92 -9.08
C VAL A 67 -2.04 25.15 -8.64
N ALA A 68 -2.13 25.35 -7.35
CA ALA A 68 -2.79 26.52 -6.80
C ALA A 68 -1.96 27.78 -7.03
#